data_c8ab5bbe552cf93281f342b00b84ada8
#
_entry.id   c8ab5bbe552cf93281f342b00b84ada8
#
_cell.length_a   1.000
_cell.length_b   1.000
_cell.length_c   1.000
_cell.angle_alpha   90.00
_cell.angle_beta   90.00
_cell.angle_gamma   90.00
#
_symmetry.space_group_name_H-M   'P 1'
#
loop_
_entity.id
_entity.type
_entity.pdbx_description
1 polymer ?
#
loop_
_entity_poly.entity_id
_entity_poly.type
_entity_poly.pdbx_seq_one_letter_code
_entity_poly.pdbx_strand_id
1 'polypeptide(L)'
;MLVVPSRLLEQMNAHVEKAYPEEGAGFLIGEESEVREILALSNSREDGARHNRFLFTPEDYLQAEMKADELGLSLIGVFHSHPDSPNIPSEYDREWAQPFFSYIITRVDQGKAVNSRSWKLVEDRSRYEEEEIKITNTSLVE
;
A
#
# COMPACT_ATOMS: atom_id res chain seq x y z
N MET A 1 11.42 9.05 4.86
CA MET A 1 11.78 8.24 3.69
C MET A 1 11.42 6.79 3.92
N LEU A 2 10.82 6.16 2.94
CA LEU A 2 10.46 4.75 3.00
C LEU A 2 11.34 3.97 2.04
N VAL A 3 12.00 2.94 2.53
CA VAL A 3 12.89 2.11 1.71
C VAL A 3 12.10 0.91 1.21
N VAL A 4 12.06 0.71 -0.11
CA VAL A 4 11.29 -0.36 -0.73
C VAL A 4 12.20 -1.16 -1.66
N PRO A 5 12.43 -2.44 -1.38
CA PRO A 5 13.20 -3.28 -2.31
C PRO A 5 12.50 -3.38 -3.66
N SER A 6 13.27 -3.34 -4.74
CA SER A 6 12.69 -3.33 -6.08
C SER A 6 11.81 -4.55 -6.35
N ARG A 7 12.18 -5.73 -5.84
CA ARG A 7 11.36 -6.92 -6.04
C ARG A 7 9.99 -6.80 -5.41
N LEU A 8 9.90 -6.10 -4.26
CA LEU A 8 8.61 -5.92 -3.61
C LEU A 8 7.77 -4.87 -4.34
N LEU A 9 8.40 -3.82 -4.84
CA LEU A 9 7.69 -2.84 -5.64
C LEU A 9 7.11 -3.49 -6.90
N GLU A 10 7.88 -4.37 -7.54
CA GLU A 10 7.39 -5.11 -8.71
C GLU A 10 6.21 -6.00 -8.35
N GLN A 11 6.25 -6.64 -7.18
CA GLN A 11 5.12 -7.46 -6.74
C GLN A 11 3.88 -6.62 -6.49
N MET A 12 4.05 -5.46 -5.87
CA MET A 12 2.94 -4.55 -5.66
C MET A 12 2.33 -4.09 -6.99
N ASN A 13 3.19 -3.70 -7.93
CA ASN A 13 2.74 -3.24 -9.24
C ASN A 13 1.96 -4.34 -9.97
N ALA A 14 2.47 -5.57 -9.94
CA ALA A 14 1.80 -6.68 -10.59
C ALA A 14 0.43 -6.93 -9.97
N HIS A 15 0.34 -6.84 -8.65
CA HIS A 15 -0.91 -7.08 -7.96
C HIS A 15 -1.97 -6.02 -8.31
N VAL A 16 -1.58 -4.75 -8.32
CA VAL A 16 -2.55 -3.70 -8.60
C VAL A 16 -2.92 -3.63 -10.07
N GLU A 17 -2.02 -4.02 -10.97
CA GLU A 17 -2.35 -4.14 -12.38
C GLU A 17 -3.39 -5.24 -12.61
N LYS A 18 -3.22 -6.37 -11.91
CA LYS A 18 -4.14 -7.47 -12.02
C LYS A 18 -5.52 -7.13 -11.48
N ALA A 19 -5.59 -6.26 -10.48
CA ALA A 19 -6.86 -5.85 -9.89
C ALA A 19 -7.63 -4.89 -10.78
N TYR A 20 -6.94 -4.16 -11.65
CA TYR A 20 -7.57 -3.18 -12.52
C TYR A 20 -8.78 -3.79 -13.25
N PRO A 21 -9.91 -3.12 -13.36
CA PRO A 21 -10.18 -1.68 -13.09
C PRO A 21 -10.55 -1.38 -11.63
N GLU A 22 -10.44 -2.35 -10.74
CA GLU A 22 -10.70 -2.13 -9.32
C GLU A 22 -9.42 -1.72 -8.61
N GLU A 23 -9.56 -1.15 -7.42
CA GLU A 23 -8.40 -0.85 -6.60
C GLU A 23 -7.78 -2.15 -6.09
N GLY A 24 -6.46 -2.27 -6.22
CA GLY A 24 -5.74 -3.33 -5.55
C GLY A 24 -5.17 -2.79 -4.25
N ALA A 25 -4.92 -3.67 -3.29
CA ALA A 25 -4.44 -3.23 -1.98
C ALA A 25 -3.73 -4.35 -1.24
N GLY A 26 -3.00 -3.96 -0.20
CA GLY A 26 -2.32 -4.89 0.67
C GLY A 26 -1.60 -4.16 1.79
N PHE A 27 -0.81 -4.91 2.54
CA PHE A 27 -0.10 -4.38 3.70
C PHE A 27 1.40 -4.38 3.46
N LEU A 28 2.08 -3.43 4.10
CA LEU A 28 3.53 -3.33 4.11
C LEU A 28 4.03 -3.84 5.45
N ILE A 29 4.90 -4.82 5.43
CA ILE A 29 5.47 -5.42 6.63
C ILE A 29 6.96 -5.16 6.60
N GLY A 30 7.50 -4.74 7.75
CA GLY A 30 8.92 -4.43 7.78
C GLY A 30 9.36 -3.97 9.15
N GLU A 31 10.41 -3.16 9.16
CA GLU A 31 11.04 -2.67 10.37
C GLU A 31 11.40 -1.21 10.16
N GLU A 32 11.02 -0.35 11.10
CA GLU A 32 11.28 1.07 10.98
C GLU A 32 10.71 1.60 9.67
N SER A 33 11.55 2.10 8.79
CA SER A 33 11.07 2.65 7.51
C SER A 33 11.50 1.79 6.32
N GLU A 34 11.70 0.49 6.55
CA GLU A 34 12.11 -0.42 5.48
C GLU A 34 11.09 -1.52 5.28
N VAL A 35 10.54 -1.62 4.07
CA VAL A 35 9.61 -2.69 3.72
C VAL A 35 10.42 -3.97 3.49
N ARG A 36 10.05 -5.04 4.18
CA ARG A 36 10.70 -6.35 4.08
C ARG A 36 9.82 -7.38 3.41
N GLU A 37 8.51 -7.20 3.47
CA GLU A 37 7.57 -8.14 2.90
C GLU A 37 6.26 -7.41 2.63
N ILE A 38 5.44 -7.94 1.73
CA ILE A 38 4.09 -7.41 1.51
C ILE A 38 3.08 -8.54 1.68
N LEU A 39 1.87 -8.16 2.04
CA LEU A 39 0.74 -9.08 2.09
C LEU A 39 -0.35 -8.51 1.19
N ALA A 40 -0.43 -9.03 -0.03
CA ALA A 40 -1.43 -8.58 -0.98
C ALA A 40 -2.79 -9.17 -0.61
N LEU A 41 -3.83 -8.36 -0.74
CA LEU A 41 -5.19 -8.78 -0.41
C LEU A 41 -6.02 -8.90 -1.67
N SER A 42 -6.87 -9.91 -1.71
CA SER A 42 -7.87 -10.03 -2.76
C SER A 42 -9.02 -9.10 -2.43
N ASN A 43 -9.49 -8.35 -3.41
CA ASN A 43 -10.66 -7.51 -3.23
C ASN A 43 -11.89 -8.36 -3.47
N SER A 44 -12.41 -8.96 -2.40
CA SER A 44 -13.55 -9.88 -2.48
C SER A 44 -14.88 -9.19 -2.20
N ARG A 45 -14.87 -7.88 -2.08
CA ARG A 45 -16.10 -7.13 -1.81
C ARG A 45 -17.03 -7.23 -3.00
N GLU A 46 -18.31 -7.33 -2.71
CA GLU A 46 -19.30 -7.50 -3.75
C GLU A 46 -20.10 -6.25 -4.06
N ASP A 47 -19.92 -5.20 -3.29
CA ASP A 47 -20.63 -3.96 -3.52
C ASP A 47 -19.95 -3.13 -4.62
N GLY A 48 -20.63 -2.12 -5.10
CA GLY A 48 -20.10 -1.27 -6.16
C GLY A 48 -18.98 -0.35 -5.73
N ALA A 49 -18.68 -0.29 -4.43
CA ALA A 49 -17.65 0.61 -3.93
C ALA A 49 -16.25 0.12 -4.24
N ARG A 50 -16.07 -1.20 -4.44
CA ARG A 50 -14.72 -1.73 -4.66
C ARG A 50 -14.07 -1.19 -5.92
N HIS A 51 -14.85 -0.64 -6.84
CA HIS A 51 -14.30 -0.04 -8.05
C HIS A 51 -13.55 1.26 -7.73
N ASN A 52 -14.04 2.02 -6.75
CA ASN A 52 -13.49 3.33 -6.43
C ASN A 52 -12.67 3.34 -5.15
N ARG A 53 -12.75 2.31 -4.34
CA ARG A 53 -12.09 2.32 -3.03
C ARG A 53 -12.02 0.90 -2.48
N PHE A 54 -11.01 0.71 -1.65
CA PHE A 54 -10.76 -0.55 -0.97
C PHE A 54 -10.95 -0.32 0.52
N LEU A 55 -11.67 -1.22 1.19
CA LEU A 55 -11.89 -1.11 2.61
C LEU A 55 -11.24 -2.29 3.32
N PHE A 56 -10.30 -2.00 4.21
CA PHE A 56 -9.67 -3.02 5.04
C PHE A 56 -10.59 -3.33 6.23
N THR A 57 -10.76 -4.62 6.52
CA THR A 57 -11.57 -5.04 7.66
C THR A 57 -10.66 -5.25 8.87
N PRO A 58 -11.24 -5.27 10.09
CA PRO A 58 -10.42 -5.62 11.28
C PRO A 58 -9.74 -6.97 11.14
N GLU A 59 -10.39 -7.92 10.47
CA GLU A 59 -9.80 -9.24 10.25
C GLU A 59 -8.58 -9.16 9.34
N ASP A 60 -8.63 -8.30 8.32
CA ASP A 60 -7.48 -8.07 7.45
C ASP A 60 -6.28 -7.58 8.25
N TYR A 61 -6.51 -6.61 9.14
CA TYR A 61 -5.44 -6.07 9.99
C TYR A 61 -4.89 -7.16 10.92
N LEU A 62 -5.76 -7.97 11.48
CA LEU A 62 -5.32 -9.03 12.37
C LEU A 62 -4.42 -10.01 11.64
N GLN A 63 -4.79 -10.42 10.45
CA GLN A 63 -3.99 -11.35 9.67
C GLN A 63 -2.64 -10.75 9.31
N ALA A 64 -2.61 -9.45 8.99
CA ALA A 64 -1.37 -8.77 8.66
C ALA A 64 -0.45 -8.71 9.87
N GLU A 65 -1.01 -8.43 11.04
CA GLU A 65 -0.21 -8.38 12.28
C GLU A 65 0.32 -9.75 12.63
N MET A 66 -0.48 -10.79 12.45
CA MET A 66 -0.01 -12.16 12.72
C MET A 66 1.12 -12.55 11.78
N LYS A 67 1.01 -12.17 10.51
CA LYS A 67 2.07 -12.46 9.55
C LYS A 67 3.35 -11.71 9.93
N ALA A 68 3.24 -10.45 10.32
CA ALA A 68 4.39 -9.68 10.75
C ALA A 68 5.05 -10.32 11.97
N ASP A 69 4.25 -10.75 12.95
CA ASP A 69 4.78 -11.41 14.14
C ASP A 69 5.53 -12.68 13.78
N GLU A 70 4.99 -13.49 12.87
CA GLU A 70 5.67 -14.71 12.44
C GLU A 70 7.05 -14.43 11.88
N LEU A 71 7.21 -13.29 11.23
CA LEU A 71 8.47 -12.93 10.59
C LEU A 71 9.39 -12.14 11.51
N GLY A 72 8.95 -11.85 12.73
CA GLY A 72 9.71 -11.00 13.64
C GLY A 72 9.75 -9.55 13.19
N LEU A 73 8.74 -9.11 12.46
CA LEU A 73 8.66 -7.76 11.90
C LEU A 73 7.40 -7.07 12.41
N SER A 74 7.12 -5.89 11.86
CA SER A 74 5.97 -5.09 12.24
C SER A 74 5.15 -4.71 11.03
N LEU A 75 3.87 -4.43 11.25
CA LEU A 75 3.02 -3.84 10.23
C LEU A 75 3.34 -2.36 10.17
N ILE A 76 3.84 -1.88 9.02
CA ILE A 76 4.33 -0.51 8.92
C ILE A 76 3.54 0.34 7.91
N GLY A 77 2.63 -0.26 7.17
CA GLY A 77 1.87 0.56 6.23
C GLY A 77 0.95 -0.26 5.36
N VAL A 78 0.46 0.42 4.34
CA VAL A 78 -0.55 -0.09 3.41
C VAL A 78 -0.17 0.36 2.02
N PHE A 79 -0.47 -0.45 1.01
CA PHE A 79 -0.40 0.00 -0.37
C PHE A 79 -1.75 -0.18 -1.03
N HIS A 80 -2.08 0.71 -1.95
CA HIS A 80 -3.27 0.55 -2.78
C HIS A 80 -3.09 1.34 -4.07
N SER A 81 -4.00 1.12 -5.02
CA SER A 81 -3.91 1.78 -6.32
C SER A 81 -5.08 2.73 -6.53
N HIS A 82 -4.85 3.72 -7.39
CA HIS A 82 -5.89 4.60 -7.89
C HIS A 82 -6.03 4.34 -9.39
N PRO A 83 -7.06 3.58 -9.81
CA PRO A 83 -7.24 3.31 -11.25
C PRO A 83 -7.64 4.57 -11.99
N ASP A 84 -6.86 4.89 -13.03
CA ASP A 84 -7.12 6.00 -13.94
C ASP A 84 -7.29 7.34 -13.24
N SER A 85 -6.61 7.53 -12.11
CA SER A 85 -6.68 8.78 -11.37
C SER A 85 -5.36 9.03 -10.64
N PRO A 86 -5.12 10.30 -10.23
CA PRO A 86 -3.83 10.63 -9.59
C PRO A 86 -3.60 9.87 -8.30
N ASN A 87 -2.32 9.58 -8.01
CA ASN A 87 -1.94 8.86 -6.80
C ASN A 87 -1.75 9.81 -5.62
N ILE A 88 -2.80 10.58 -5.35
CA ILE A 88 -2.88 11.53 -4.25
C ILE A 88 -3.99 11.04 -3.33
N PRO A 89 -3.77 11.05 -1.99
CA PRO A 89 -4.79 10.54 -1.07
C PRO A 89 -6.11 11.31 -1.20
N SER A 90 -7.21 10.59 -1.14
CA SER A 90 -8.54 11.17 -1.16
C SER A 90 -9.01 11.44 0.26
N GLU A 91 -10.13 12.16 0.39
CA GLU A 91 -10.77 12.34 1.69
C GLU A 91 -11.16 10.99 2.30
N TYR A 92 -11.63 10.07 1.45
CA TYR A 92 -11.99 8.74 1.91
C TYR A 92 -10.75 8.02 2.47
N ASP A 93 -9.61 8.13 1.77
CA ASP A 93 -8.36 7.54 2.25
C ASP A 93 -8.01 8.09 3.63
N ARG A 94 -8.17 9.41 3.82
CA ARG A 94 -7.82 10.07 5.07
C ARG A 94 -8.68 9.60 6.24
N GLU A 95 -9.94 9.28 6.00
CA GLU A 95 -10.83 8.82 7.06
C GLU A 95 -10.36 7.52 7.71
N TRP A 96 -9.73 6.66 6.91
CA TRP A 96 -9.37 5.32 7.37
C TRP A 96 -7.89 5.16 7.67
N ALA A 97 -7.10 6.21 7.46
CA ALA A 97 -5.64 6.13 7.62
C ALA A 97 -5.22 6.16 9.08
N GLN A 98 -4.07 5.55 9.33
CA GLN A 98 -3.43 5.55 10.65
C GLN A 98 -2.20 6.46 10.58
N PRO A 99 -2.01 7.37 11.56
CA PRO A 99 -0.92 8.36 11.48
C PRO A 99 0.48 7.78 11.39
N PHE A 100 0.72 6.59 11.88
CA PHE A 100 2.08 6.06 11.90
C PHE A 100 2.44 5.24 10.68
N PHE A 101 1.46 4.94 9.83
CA PHE A 101 1.67 4.09 8.68
C PHE A 101 2.16 4.89 7.48
N SER A 102 2.93 4.20 6.63
CA SER A 102 3.22 4.71 5.29
C SER A 102 2.14 4.20 4.34
N TYR A 103 1.64 5.09 3.48
CA TYR A 103 0.60 4.75 2.52
C TYR A 103 1.15 4.93 1.13
N ILE A 104 1.42 3.81 0.45
CA ILE A 104 1.87 3.85 -0.93
C ILE A 104 0.65 3.81 -1.82
N ILE A 105 0.53 4.80 -2.69
CA ILE A 105 -0.54 4.84 -3.68
C ILE A 105 0.08 4.74 -5.06
N THR A 106 -0.33 3.74 -5.83
CA THR A 106 0.16 3.52 -7.19
C THR A 106 -0.90 3.95 -8.18
N ARG A 107 -0.51 4.81 -9.10
CA ARG A 107 -1.41 5.19 -10.19
C ARG A 107 -1.38 4.10 -11.25
N VAL A 108 -2.57 3.62 -11.64
CA VAL A 108 -2.70 2.58 -12.64
C VAL A 108 -3.54 3.13 -13.79
N ASP A 109 -2.91 3.43 -14.91
CA ASP A 109 -3.61 3.99 -16.07
C ASP A 109 -3.85 2.87 -17.08
N GLN A 110 -5.10 2.60 -17.35
CA GLN A 110 -5.52 1.58 -18.33
C GLN A 110 -4.80 0.27 -18.13
N GLY A 111 -4.69 -0.16 -16.87
CA GLY A 111 -4.11 -1.44 -16.52
C GLY A 111 -2.61 -1.45 -16.33
N LYS A 112 -1.95 -0.30 -16.45
CA LYS A 112 -0.48 -0.23 -16.31
C LYS A 112 -0.10 0.65 -15.12
N ALA A 113 0.72 0.12 -14.23
CA ALA A 113 1.25 0.89 -13.12
C ALA A 113 2.20 1.95 -13.66
N VAL A 114 1.93 3.21 -13.32
CA VAL A 114 2.68 4.34 -13.85
C VAL A 114 3.78 4.76 -12.86
N ASN A 115 3.37 5.07 -11.64
CA ASN A 115 4.32 5.40 -10.58
C ASN A 115 3.64 5.29 -9.24
N SER A 116 4.45 5.29 -8.18
CA SER A 116 3.97 5.17 -6.80
C SER A 116 4.47 6.33 -5.97
N ARG A 117 3.64 6.79 -5.06
CA ARG A 117 4.01 7.84 -4.10
C ARG A 117 3.63 7.37 -2.71
N SER A 118 4.43 7.75 -1.72
CA SER A 118 4.15 7.36 -0.34
C SER A 118 3.75 8.58 0.47
N TRP A 119 2.78 8.39 1.34
CA TRP A 119 2.18 9.46 2.12
C TRP A 119 2.08 9.06 3.57
N LYS A 120 2.22 10.04 4.46
CA LYS A 120 1.99 9.83 5.89
C LYS A 120 0.97 10.82 6.38
N LEU A 121 0.00 10.34 7.15
CA LEU A 121 -0.99 11.21 7.77
C LEU A 121 -0.34 11.90 8.97
N VAL A 122 -0.49 13.22 9.06
CA VAL A 122 0.06 13.94 10.21
C VAL A 122 -0.73 13.56 11.47
N GLU A 123 -0.11 13.80 12.63
CA GLU A 123 -0.62 13.31 13.90
C GLU A 123 -2.03 13.79 14.22
N ASP A 124 -2.34 15.05 13.89
CA ASP A 124 -3.67 15.61 14.15
C ASP A 124 -4.69 15.26 13.05
N ARG A 125 -4.28 14.46 12.07
CA ARG A 125 -5.12 13.94 11.00
C ARG A 125 -5.64 15.01 10.04
N SER A 126 -5.05 16.18 10.04
CA SER A 126 -5.55 17.27 9.21
C SER A 126 -5.16 17.15 7.74
N ARG A 127 -4.04 16.49 7.47
CA ARG A 127 -3.55 16.36 6.09
C ARG A 127 -2.53 15.25 6.01
N TYR A 128 -2.18 14.89 4.77
CA TYR A 128 -1.05 14.01 4.50
C TYR A 128 0.18 14.81 4.16
N GLU A 129 1.34 14.22 4.40
CA GLU A 129 2.62 14.72 3.90
C GLU A 129 3.25 13.64 3.05
N GLU A 130 3.78 14.02 1.91
CA GLU A 130 4.45 13.05 1.05
C GLU A 130 5.82 12.72 1.63
N GLU A 131 6.19 11.43 1.60
CA GLU A 131 7.54 11.00 1.97
C GLU A 131 8.22 10.40 0.76
N GLU A 132 9.53 10.51 0.71
CA GLU A 132 10.31 9.97 -0.39
C GLU A 132 10.33 8.44 -0.33
N ILE A 133 10.24 7.80 -1.50
CA ILE A 133 10.45 6.35 -1.61
C ILE A 133 11.85 6.14 -2.16
N LYS A 134 12.65 5.37 -1.43
CA LYS A 134 13.97 4.96 -1.89
C LYS A 134 13.88 3.50 -2.32
N ILE A 135 14.10 3.26 -3.62
CA ILE A 135 14.04 1.90 -4.15
C ILE A 135 15.42 1.30 -4.11
N THR A 136 15.54 0.11 -3.50
CA THR A 136 16.83 -0.59 -3.45
C THR A 136 16.80 -1.75 -4.42
N ASN A 137 17.94 -2.02 -5.02
CA ASN A 137 18.05 -3.12 -5.96
C ASN A 137 18.36 -4.40 -5.20
N THR A 138 17.41 -5.32 -5.17
CA THR A 138 17.59 -6.59 -4.47
C THR A 138 17.80 -7.75 -5.41
N SER A 139 17.79 -7.51 -6.71
CA SER A 139 17.89 -8.60 -7.68
C SER A 139 19.26 -9.25 -7.69
N LEU A 140 20.27 -8.55 -7.20
CA LEU A 140 21.64 -9.07 -7.19
C LEU A 140 22.05 -9.69 -5.86
N VAL A 141 21.15 -9.72 -4.91
CA VAL A 141 21.50 -10.13 -3.54
C VAL A 141 21.34 -11.62 -3.33
N GLU A 142 20.55 -12.24 -4.12
CA GLU A 142 20.35 -13.69 -4.01
C GLU A 142 21.58 -14.48 -4.40
#